data_e05587ef1ed12ead2fe013b367e5ae92
#
_entry.id   e05587ef1ed12ead2fe013b367e5ae92
#
_cell.length_a   1.000
_cell.length_b   1.000
_cell.length_c   1.000
_cell.angle_alpha   90.00
_cell.angle_beta   90.00
_cell.angle_gamma   90.00
#
_symmetry.space_group_name_H-M   'P 1'
#
loop_
_entity.id
_entity.type
_entity.pdbx_description
1 polymer ?
#
loop_
_entity_poly.entity_id
_entity_poly.type
_entity_poly.pdbx_seq_one_letter_code
_entity_poly.pdbx_strand_id
1 'polypeptide(L)'
;MHRRLAGLAILGVGVLAAAGIGSTPAQAAPPLSAAVQAAAVPQANTVAHRLGSRSGGVYLDRNGHAVVTVTSAAAARTVRAAGLRSRVVHYSAASLTSTKNRLDRLAGVPDTAWGIDTARNQVVVTISDSAPKAGAARVLAAARRYGSEVRVEHSTGHFSTYVRGGDAIQNDQARCSDGFNVRRNGRLMVLTAGHCTNLGGTWYPMGGQVVASYSPGADEGLIDNPSGSGPSQVNTGQTISYIGQPTQGEYVVKSGSTTGVTSGSIEAVDQTVNFDVGVIYHLFATNVYSDHGDSGGPGYNGSTALGTLTGGDTQTTFFYPAWREFNDYGLTLP
;
A
#
# COMPACT_ATOMS: atom_id res chain seq x y z
N MET A 1 -8.09 23.83 -97.23
CA MET A 1 -9.30 23.80 -96.41
C MET A 1 -8.96 24.24 -95.01
N HIS A 2 -9.54 25.33 -94.58
CA HIS A 2 -9.26 26.09 -93.42
C HIS A 2 -9.76 25.40 -92.15
N ARG A 3 -8.99 25.46 -91.04
CA ARG A 3 -9.57 25.56 -89.68
C ARG A 3 -8.63 26.32 -88.71
N ARG A 4 -9.21 27.34 -88.15
CA ARG A 4 -8.58 28.33 -87.25
C ARG A 4 -8.36 27.76 -85.86
N LEU A 5 -7.23 28.09 -85.30
CA LEU A 5 -6.88 27.89 -83.88
C LEU A 5 -7.44 29.07 -83.07
N ALA A 6 -8.23 28.77 -82.02
CA ALA A 6 -8.64 29.71 -80.99
C ALA A 6 -7.83 29.46 -79.76
N GLY A 7 -7.08 30.51 -79.33
CA GLY A 7 -6.32 30.48 -78.08
C GLY A 7 -7.22 30.69 -76.85
N LEU A 8 -6.93 29.94 -75.82
CA LEU A 8 -7.56 30.10 -74.50
C LEU A 8 -6.47 30.55 -73.52
N ALA A 9 -6.61 31.75 -73.00
CA ALA A 9 -5.75 32.30 -71.93
C ALA A 9 -6.22 31.74 -70.60
N ILE A 10 -5.33 31.07 -69.88
CA ILE A 10 -5.57 30.62 -68.50
C ILE A 10 -4.93 31.64 -67.54
N LEU A 11 -5.80 32.33 -66.81
CA LEU A 11 -5.41 33.15 -65.62
C LEU A 11 -5.00 32.23 -64.47
N GLY A 12 -3.73 32.24 -64.10
CA GLY A 12 -3.24 31.55 -62.91
C GLY A 12 -3.58 32.34 -61.63
N VAL A 13 -4.46 31.78 -60.79
CA VAL A 13 -4.67 32.27 -59.43
C VAL A 13 -3.63 31.63 -58.53
N GLY A 14 -2.68 32.45 -58.10
CA GLY A 14 -1.69 32.01 -57.11
C GLY A 14 -2.33 31.89 -55.72
N VAL A 15 -2.41 30.67 -55.18
CA VAL A 15 -2.78 30.40 -53.79
C VAL A 15 -1.50 30.53 -52.95
N LEU A 16 -1.39 31.60 -52.19
CA LEU A 16 -0.39 31.72 -51.11
C LEU A 16 -0.80 30.77 -49.97
N ALA A 17 -0.13 29.63 -49.86
CA ALA A 17 -0.18 28.77 -48.69
C ALA A 17 0.57 29.44 -47.54
N ALA A 18 -0.17 30.02 -46.59
CA ALA A 18 0.38 30.42 -45.30
C ALA A 18 0.80 29.17 -44.51
N ALA A 19 2.10 28.90 -44.42
CA ALA A 19 2.66 27.88 -43.53
C ALA A 19 2.43 28.34 -42.06
N GLY A 20 1.36 27.85 -41.47
CA GLY A 20 1.14 27.96 -40.01
C GLY A 20 2.24 27.19 -39.30
N ILE A 21 3.12 27.92 -38.60
CA ILE A 21 4.08 27.33 -37.67
C ILE A 21 3.25 26.83 -36.47
N GLY A 22 2.77 25.59 -36.55
CA GLY A 22 2.19 24.90 -35.41
C GLY A 22 3.26 24.68 -34.38
N SER A 23 3.25 25.48 -33.30
CA SER A 23 4.04 25.20 -32.11
C SER A 23 3.54 23.88 -31.50
N THR A 24 4.25 22.79 -31.72
CA THR A 24 4.05 21.55 -30.96
C THR A 24 4.23 21.88 -29.47
N PRO A 25 3.28 21.49 -28.59
CA PRO A 25 3.50 21.67 -27.17
C PRO A 25 4.76 20.94 -26.78
N ALA A 26 5.69 21.65 -26.11
CA ALA A 26 6.93 21.08 -25.61
C ALA A 26 6.57 19.91 -24.69
N GLN A 27 6.91 18.71 -25.11
CA GLN A 27 6.72 17.51 -24.29
C GLN A 27 7.60 17.64 -23.05
N ALA A 28 7.02 17.52 -21.86
CA ALA A 28 7.76 17.58 -20.60
C ALA A 28 8.85 16.51 -20.63
N ALA A 29 10.09 16.90 -20.32
CA ALA A 29 11.19 15.95 -20.24
C ALA A 29 10.86 14.83 -19.24
N PRO A 30 11.21 13.58 -19.53
CA PRO A 30 10.97 12.49 -18.60
C PRO A 30 11.70 12.74 -17.28
N PRO A 31 11.16 12.26 -16.15
CA PRO A 31 11.80 12.42 -14.85
C PRO A 31 13.16 11.72 -14.82
N LEU A 32 14.12 12.28 -14.06
CA LEU A 32 15.44 11.68 -13.88
C LEU A 32 15.31 10.25 -13.33
N SER A 33 16.23 9.37 -13.77
CA SER A 33 16.27 8.00 -13.27
C SER A 33 16.52 7.95 -11.75
N ALA A 34 16.08 6.86 -11.10
CA ALA A 34 16.28 6.66 -9.66
C ALA A 34 17.77 6.75 -9.25
N ALA A 35 18.70 6.27 -10.10
CA ALA A 35 20.13 6.34 -9.85
C ALA A 35 20.64 7.79 -9.80
N VAL A 36 20.18 8.64 -10.73
CA VAL A 36 20.57 10.07 -10.77
C VAL A 36 20.00 10.82 -9.56
N GLN A 37 18.76 10.53 -9.18
CA GLN A 37 18.13 11.08 -7.97
C GLN A 37 18.90 10.66 -6.70
N ALA A 38 19.27 9.39 -6.60
CA ALA A 38 20.03 8.85 -5.46
C ALA A 38 21.41 9.51 -5.31
N ALA A 39 22.05 9.89 -6.40
CA ALA A 39 23.33 10.60 -6.37
C ALA A 39 23.17 12.09 -5.98
N ALA A 40 22.12 12.77 -6.43
CA ALA A 40 21.93 14.20 -6.20
C ALA A 40 21.45 14.54 -4.76
N VAL A 41 20.67 13.66 -4.12
CA VAL A 41 20.09 13.89 -2.79
C VAL A 41 21.16 14.03 -1.69
N PRO A 42 22.20 13.18 -1.57
CA PRO A 42 23.25 13.33 -0.57
C PRO A 42 23.99 14.65 -0.65
N GLN A 43 24.32 15.10 -1.88
CA GLN A 43 24.98 16.39 -2.09
C GLN A 43 24.07 17.55 -1.64
N ALA A 44 22.79 17.53 -2.01
CA ALA A 44 21.82 18.55 -1.62
C ALA A 44 21.64 18.60 -0.11
N ASN A 45 21.55 17.44 0.57
CA ASN A 45 21.47 17.34 2.02
C ASN A 45 22.74 17.91 2.71
N THR A 46 23.93 17.63 2.17
CA THR A 46 25.18 18.17 2.70
C THR A 46 25.19 19.69 2.63
N VAL A 47 24.74 20.28 1.51
CA VAL A 47 24.66 21.74 1.36
C VAL A 47 23.60 22.31 2.28
N ALA A 48 22.43 21.69 2.38
CA ALA A 48 21.35 22.11 3.29
C ALA A 48 21.81 22.10 4.77
N HIS A 49 22.53 21.06 5.17
CA HIS A 49 23.10 20.95 6.52
C HIS A 49 24.10 22.07 6.82
N ARG A 50 25.02 22.40 5.89
CA ARG A 50 25.96 23.51 6.05
C ARG A 50 25.30 24.89 6.14
N LEU A 51 24.13 25.05 5.54
CA LEU A 51 23.33 26.28 5.64
C LEU A 51 22.68 26.48 7.00
N GLY A 52 22.48 25.39 7.77
CA GLY A 52 21.88 25.42 9.12
C GLY A 52 20.52 26.06 9.11
N SER A 53 20.30 27.09 9.95
CA SER A 53 19.02 27.79 10.08
C SER A 53 18.56 28.53 8.82
N ARG A 54 19.45 28.71 7.82
CA ARG A 54 19.10 29.28 6.52
C ARG A 54 18.56 28.28 5.52
N SER A 55 18.58 26.98 5.84
CA SER A 55 17.97 25.92 5.04
C SER A 55 16.49 25.76 5.36
N GLY A 56 15.64 25.63 4.34
CA GLY A 56 14.24 25.20 4.47
C GLY A 56 14.05 23.70 4.20
N GLY A 57 15.14 22.96 3.90
CA GLY A 57 15.13 21.52 3.58
C GLY A 57 15.40 21.22 2.11
N VAL A 58 15.30 19.93 1.77
CA VAL A 58 15.54 19.42 0.42
C VAL A 58 14.31 18.65 -0.05
N TYR A 59 13.95 18.78 -1.32
CA TYR A 59 12.94 17.95 -1.97
C TYR A 59 13.34 17.65 -3.43
N LEU A 60 12.72 16.64 -4.02
CA LEU A 60 12.82 16.37 -5.45
C LEU A 60 11.64 17.03 -6.17
N ASP A 61 11.92 17.78 -7.23
CA ASP A 61 10.87 18.32 -8.09
C ASP A 61 10.22 17.21 -8.95
N ARG A 62 9.18 17.55 -9.71
CA ARG A 62 8.45 16.56 -10.55
C ARG A 62 9.33 15.89 -11.61
N ASN A 63 10.45 16.50 -11.95
CA ASN A 63 11.43 15.95 -12.90
C ASN A 63 12.57 15.17 -12.19
N GLY A 64 12.50 15.02 -10.86
CA GLY A 64 13.47 14.30 -10.07
C GLY A 64 14.75 15.09 -9.71
N HIS A 65 14.79 16.40 -9.96
CA HIS A 65 15.94 17.20 -9.56
C HIS A 65 15.86 17.57 -8.09
N ALA A 66 17.01 17.48 -7.40
CA ALA A 66 17.13 17.95 -6.03
C ALA A 66 17.07 19.48 -5.97
N VAL A 67 16.17 20.00 -5.13
CA VAL A 67 15.97 21.42 -4.87
C VAL A 67 16.24 21.70 -3.39
N VAL A 68 17.19 22.58 -3.09
CA VAL A 68 17.44 23.06 -1.73
C VAL A 68 16.61 24.33 -1.50
N THR A 69 15.67 24.27 -0.55
CA THR A 69 14.93 25.46 -0.13
C THR A 69 15.75 26.25 0.90
N VAL A 70 15.69 27.56 0.82
CA VAL A 70 16.49 28.47 1.66
C VAL A 70 15.70 29.71 2.05
N THR A 71 16.02 30.33 3.19
CA THR A 71 15.29 31.47 3.73
C THR A 71 15.80 32.83 3.25
N SER A 72 16.84 32.86 2.38
CA SER A 72 17.36 34.13 1.85
C SER A 72 17.95 34.00 0.45
N ALA A 73 17.97 35.10 -0.28
CA ALA A 73 18.62 35.18 -1.59
C ALA A 73 20.15 34.93 -1.52
N ALA A 74 20.81 35.30 -0.43
CA ALA A 74 22.20 35.01 -0.20
C ALA A 74 22.47 33.50 -0.09
N ALA A 75 21.68 32.78 0.70
CA ALA A 75 21.74 31.32 0.79
C ALA A 75 21.42 30.64 -0.55
N ALA A 76 20.49 31.19 -1.33
CA ALA A 76 20.19 30.67 -2.66
C ALA A 76 21.39 30.77 -3.63
N ARG A 77 22.20 31.84 -3.53
CA ARG A 77 23.45 31.95 -4.31
C ARG A 77 24.47 30.87 -3.93
N THR A 78 24.60 30.59 -2.63
CA THR A 78 25.49 29.51 -2.13
C THR A 78 25.10 28.15 -2.70
N VAL A 79 23.77 27.84 -2.71
CA VAL A 79 23.26 26.58 -3.28
C VAL A 79 23.56 26.48 -4.77
N ARG A 80 23.31 27.56 -5.54
CA ARG A 80 23.58 27.57 -6.99
C ARG A 80 25.07 27.47 -7.30
N ALA A 81 25.94 28.08 -6.51
CA ALA A 81 27.41 27.96 -6.65
C ALA A 81 27.89 26.50 -6.41
N ALA A 82 27.13 25.69 -5.67
CA ALA A 82 27.35 24.25 -5.52
C ALA A 82 26.73 23.39 -6.64
N GLY A 83 26.23 24.02 -7.73
CA GLY A 83 25.64 23.32 -8.87
C GLY A 83 24.19 22.78 -8.61
N LEU A 84 23.53 23.21 -7.53
CA LEU A 84 22.23 22.73 -7.15
C LEU A 84 21.12 23.74 -7.45
N ARG A 85 19.90 23.25 -7.61
CA ARG A 85 18.70 24.10 -7.70
C ARG A 85 18.35 24.67 -6.35
N SER A 86 17.92 25.93 -6.31
CA SER A 86 17.49 26.59 -5.08
C SER A 86 16.15 27.25 -5.23
N ARG A 87 15.39 27.30 -4.12
CA ARG A 87 14.16 28.08 -4.01
C ARG A 87 14.14 28.84 -2.68
N VAL A 88 13.83 30.13 -2.74
CA VAL A 88 13.64 30.94 -1.52
C VAL A 88 12.26 30.66 -0.95
N VAL A 89 12.20 30.45 0.38
CA VAL A 89 11.02 30.10 1.13
C VAL A 89 10.94 30.91 2.43
N HIS A 90 9.81 30.91 3.08
CA HIS A 90 9.58 31.70 4.29
C HIS A 90 10.12 31.04 5.56
N TYR A 91 9.85 29.75 5.74
CA TYR A 91 10.18 29.00 6.96
C TYR A 91 11.43 28.18 6.80
N SER A 92 12.31 28.19 7.83
CA SER A 92 13.44 27.28 7.88
C SER A 92 12.99 25.86 8.22
N ALA A 93 13.79 24.87 7.87
CA ALA A 93 13.55 23.47 8.27
C ALA A 93 13.45 23.34 9.80
N ALA A 94 14.27 24.07 10.53
CA ALA A 94 14.25 24.08 12.00
C ALA A 94 12.91 24.63 12.56
N SER A 95 12.34 25.68 11.96
CA SER A 95 11.01 26.20 12.33
C SER A 95 9.93 25.16 12.10
N LEU A 96 9.87 24.60 10.88
CA LEU A 96 8.89 23.56 10.52
C LEU A 96 9.00 22.33 11.44
N THR A 97 10.23 21.88 11.76
CA THR A 97 10.47 20.78 12.68
C THR A 97 9.98 21.13 14.09
N SER A 98 10.24 22.34 14.59
CA SER A 98 9.74 22.79 15.89
C SER A 98 8.22 22.77 15.95
N THR A 99 7.56 23.27 14.91
CA THR A 99 6.10 23.27 14.81
C THR A 99 5.53 21.86 14.74
N LYS A 100 6.13 20.97 13.91
CA LYS A 100 5.76 19.55 13.86
C LYS A 100 5.90 18.88 15.22
N ASN A 101 7.01 19.07 15.93
CA ASN A 101 7.27 18.49 17.26
C ASN A 101 6.28 19.00 18.33
N ARG A 102 5.75 20.20 18.18
CA ARG A 102 4.69 20.69 19.06
C ARG A 102 3.35 20.01 18.76
N LEU A 103 3.05 19.72 17.51
CA LEU A 103 1.88 18.92 17.12
C LEU A 103 1.98 17.48 17.58
N ASP A 104 3.19 16.90 17.69
CA ASP A 104 3.42 15.52 18.21
C ASP A 104 2.87 15.33 19.62
N ARG A 105 2.73 16.41 20.41
CA ARG A 105 2.10 16.35 21.74
C ARG A 105 0.60 16.04 21.69
N LEU A 106 0.00 16.06 20.50
CA LEU A 106 -1.39 15.69 20.24
C LEU A 106 -1.53 14.26 19.71
N ALA A 107 -0.43 13.49 19.66
CA ALA A 107 -0.44 12.10 19.22
C ALA A 107 -1.51 11.28 19.97
N GLY A 108 -2.02 10.24 19.31
CA GLY A 108 -3.08 9.38 19.82
C GLY A 108 -4.50 9.84 19.44
N VAL A 109 -4.67 10.83 18.57
CA VAL A 109 -5.96 11.09 17.92
C VAL A 109 -6.02 10.24 16.64
N PRO A 110 -6.88 9.20 16.59
CA PRO A 110 -7.01 8.36 15.40
C PRO A 110 -7.38 9.20 14.17
N ASP A 111 -7.03 8.69 12.97
CA ASP A 111 -7.39 9.28 11.69
C ASP A 111 -6.90 10.72 11.49
N THR A 112 -5.78 11.05 12.14
CA THR A 112 -5.06 12.30 11.94
C THR A 112 -3.59 12.04 11.65
N ALA A 113 -2.99 12.85 10.78
CA ALA A 113 -1.58 12.79 10.44
C ALA A 113 -1.00 14.18 10.29
N TRP A 114 0.29 14.35 10.51
CA TRP A 114 1.00 15.59 10.19
C TRP A 114 2.44 15.34 9.80
N GLY A 115 2.95 16.17 8.93
CA GLY A 115 4.30 16.05 8.41
C GLY A 115 4.77 17.35 7.76
N ILE A 116 6.06 17.42 7.45
CA ILE A 116 6.66 18.58 6.78
C ILE A 116 6.59 18.35 5.26
N ASP A 117 5.91 19.24 4.55
CA ASP A 117 5.98 19.37 3.11
C ASP A 117 7.04 20.43 2.76
N THR A 118 8.24 19.98 2.46
CA THR A 118 9.37 20.86 2.10
C THR A 118 9.10 21.57 0.78
N ALA A 119 8.37 20.95 -0.14
CA ALA A 119 8.04 21.56 -1.42
C ALA A 119 7.04 22.72 -1.25
N ARG A 120 6.09 22.62 -0.33
CA ARG A 120 5.17 23.74 0.02
C ARG A 120 5.73 24.65 1.09
N ASN A 121 6.78 24.24 1.79
CA ASN A 121 7.38 24.91 2.94
C ASN A 121 6.36 25.13 4.08
N GLN A 122 5.64 24.06 4.41
CA GLN A 122 4.61 24.06 5.44
C GLN A 122 4.62 22.71 6.20
N VAL A 123 4.10 22.72 7.42
CA VAL A 123 3.63 21.51 8.07
C VAL A 123 2.20 21.25 7.57
N VAL A 124 1.97 20.07 7.00
CA VAL A 124 0.63 19.65 6.56
C VAL A 124 0.01 18.81 7.65
N VAL A 125 -1.18 19.16 8.08
CA VAL A 125 -2.01 18.40 9.02
C VAL A 125 -3.18 17.84 8.24
N THR A 126 -3.29 16.50 8.18
CA THR A 126 -4.41 15.81 7.53
C THR A 126 -5.37 15.32 8.62
N ILE A 127 -6.64 15.62 8.47
CA ILE A 127 -7.73 15.17 9.35
C ILE A 127 -8.73 14.43 8.48
N SER A 128 -8.93 13.13 8.78
CA SER A 128 -9.94 12.35 8.08
C SER A 128 -11.35 12.68 8.59
N ASP A 129 -12.36 12.47 7.74
CA ASP A 129 -13.78 12.58 8.11
C ASP A 129 -14.22 11.54 9.14
N SER A 130 -13.47 10.42 9.25
CA SER A 130 -13.65 9.39 10.27
C SER A 130 -13.05 9.73 11.63
N ALA A 131 -12.24 10.79 11.73
CA ALA A 131 -11.61 11.18 13.00
C ALA A 131 -12.66 11.52 14.08
N PRO A 132 -12.46 11.09 15.34
CA PRO A 132 -13.35 11.44 16.44
C PRO A 132 -13.50 12.97 16.57
N LYS A 133 -14.73 13.48 16.52
CA LYS A 133 -15.03 14.94 16.43
C LYS A 133 -14.29 15.78 17.46
N ALA A 134 -14.23 15.35 18.71
CA ALA A 134 -13.53 16.06 19.78
C ALA A 134 -12.01 16.08 19.56
N GLY A 135 -11.43 14.96 19.10
CA GLY A 135 -10.02 14.86 18.76
C GLY A 135 -9.65 15.72 17.55
N ALA A 136 -10.43 15.63 16.47
CA ALA A 136 -10.27 16.44 15.27
C ALA A 136 -10.34 17.95 15.58
N ALA A 137 -11.30 18.38 16.38
CA ALA A 137 -11.42 19.79 16.80
C ALA A 137 -10.19 20.25 17.60
N ARG A 138 -9.63 19.40 18.48
CA ARG A 138 -8.41 19.69 19.24
C ARG A 138 -7.20 19.86 18.33
N VAL A 139 -7.00 18.95 17.37
CA VAL A 139 -5.91 19.01 16.38
C VAL A 139 -6.06 20.27 15.51
N LEU A 140 -7.27 20.54 14.99
CA LEU A 140 -7.56 21.71 14.17
C LEU A 140 -7.29 23.03 14.92
N ALA A 141 -7.71 23.12 16.19
CA ALA A 141 -7.47 24.30 17.02
C ALA A 141 -5.97 24.55 17.26
N ALA A 142 -5.19 23.47 17.44
CA ALA A 142 -3.75 23.58 17.58
C ALA A 142 -3.07 24.01 16.26
N ALA A 143 -3.48 23.43 15.13
CA ALA A 143 -2.95 23.74 13.80
C ALA A 143 -3.15 25.25 13.45
N ARG A 144 -4.33 25.78 13.74
CA ARG A 144 -4.68 27.20 13.46
C ARG A 144 -3.79 28.22 14.17
N ARG A 145 -3.15 27.84 15.30
CA ARG A 145 -2.25 28.74 16.05
C ARG A 145 -0.98 29.11 15.28
N TYR A 146 -0.62 28.33 14.28
CA TYR A 146 0.60 28.50 13.48
C TYR A 146 0.37 29.24 12.17
N GLY A 147 -0.87 29.67 11.89
CA GLY A 147 -1.20 30.47 10.70
C GLY A 147 -0.72 29.79 9.40
N SER A 148 0.00 30.54 8.58
CA SER A 148 0.47 30.08 7.27
C SER A 148 1.59 29.03 7.33
N GLU A 149 2.20 28.78 8.49
CA GLU A 149 3.20 27.72 8.67
C GLU A 149 2.56 26.32 8.65
N VAL A 150 1.28 26.21 9.02
CA VAL A 150 0.52 24.96 9.04
C VAL A 150 -0.64 25.03 8.04
N ARG A 151 -0.71 24.04 7.18
CA ARG A 151 -1.82 23.78 6.27
C ARG A 151 -2.66 22.62 6.77
N VAL A 152 -3.97 22.80 6.83
CA VAL A 152 -4.90 21.71 7.14
C VAL A 152 -5.49 21.19 5.84
N GLU A 153 -5.45 19.87 5.66
CA GLU A 153 -6.09 19.14 4.57
C GLU A 153 -7.07 18.11 5.15
N HIS A 154 -8.09 17.80 4.39
CA HIS A 154 -9.08 16.80 4.74
C HIS A 154 -8.92 15.57 3.85
N SER A 155 -9.14 14.39 4.43
CA SER A 155 -9.18 13.11 3.71
C SER A 155 -10.43 12.33 4.08
N THR A 156 -10.70 11.27 3.35
CA THR A 156 -11.80 10.34 3.65
C THR A 156 -11.23 9.00 4.11
N GLY A 157 -12.02 8.25 4.89
CA GLY A 157 -11.69 6.92 5.36
C GLY A 157 -10.70 6.89 6.54
N HIS A 158 -10.41 5.69 7.03
CA HIS A 158 -9.56 5.45 8.19
C HIS A 158 -8.07 5.36 7.83
N PHE A 159 -7.21 5.85 8.71
CA PHE A 159 -5.77 5.56 8.68
C PHE A 159 -5.53 4.27 9.45
N SER A 160 -5.38 3.18 8.73
CA SER A 160 -5.18 1.85 9.30
C SER A 160 -3.94 1.19 8.71
N THR A 161 -3.35 0.28 9.48
CA THR A 161 -2.39 -0.67 8.95
C THR A 161 -3.14 -1.69 8.11
N TYR A 162 -2.62 -1.98 6.92
CA TYR A 162 -3.18 -3.04 6.09
C TYR A 162 -2.71 -4.39 6.62
N VAL A 163 -3.62 -5.36 6.69
CA VAL A 163 -3.31 -6.77 6.82
C VAL A 163 -3.65 -7.46 5.49
N ARG A 164 -2.77 -8.31 5.01
CA ARG A 164 -2.90 -9.04 3.75
C ARG A 164 -2.62 -10.50 3.98
N GLY A 165 -3.13 -11.35 3.15
CA GLY A 165 -2.84 -12.79 3.23
C GLY A 165 -1.34 -13.06 3.38
N GLY A 166 -0.95 -13.87 4.38
CA GLY A 166 0.43 -14.15 4.75
C GLY A 166 1.04 -13.19 5.78
N ASP A 167 0.40 -12.06 6.10
CA ASP A 167 0.87 -11.19 7.19
C ASP A 167 0.59 -11.84 8.55
N ALA A 168 1.42 -11.50 9.55
CA ALA A 168 1.23 -11.98 10.90
C ALA A 168 -0.06 -11.43 11.51
N ILE A 169 -0.83 -12.30 12.12
CA ILE A 169 -1.91 -11.97 13.04
C ILE A 169 -1.62 -12.63 14.38
N GLN A 170 -1.88 -11.94 15.47
CA GLN A 170 -1.53 -12.45 16.80
C GLN A 170 -2.49 -11.96 17.87
N ASN A 171 -2.60 -12.74 18.93
CA ASN A 171 -3.16 -12.35 20.20
C ASN A 171 -2.13 -12.60 21.33
N ASP A 172 -2.55 -12.51 22.59
CA ASP A 172 -1.65 -12.73 23.73
C ASP A 172 -1.18 -14.19 23.88
N GLN A 173 -1.77 -15.14 23.15
CA GLN A 173 -1.53 -16.59 23.31
C GLN A 173 -0.83 -17.20 22.11
N ALA A 174 -1.04 -16.65 20.88
CA ALA A 174 -0.52 -17.24 19.68
C ALA A 174 -0.25 -16.21 18.57
N ARG A 175 0.61 -16.64 17.64
CA ARG A 175 0.85 -16.00 16.36
C ARG A 175 0.44 -16.96 15.24
N CYS A 176 -0.37 -16.43 14.32
CA CYS A 176 -0.82 -17.10 13.12
C CYS A 176 -0.63 -16.17 11.90
N SER A 177 -1.18 -16.55 10.78
CA SER A 177 -1.14 -15.77 9.54
C SER A 177 -2.53 -15.44 9.05
N ASP A 178 -2.74 -14.25 8.48
CA ASP A 178 -3.91 -13.94 7.67
C ASP A 178 -3.93 -14.87 6.46
N GLY A 179 -5.04 -15.56 6.23
CA GLY A 179 -5.26 -16.33 5.02
C GLY A 179 -5.69 -15.43 3.88
N PHE A 180 -6.90 -14.94 3.99
CA PHE A 180 -7.48 -14.04 3.00
C PHE A 180 -8.34 -12.98 3.69
N ASN A 181 -8.23 -11.74 3.21
CA ASN A 181 -9.26 -10.77 3.52
C ASN A 181 -10.54 -11.13 2.77
N VAL A 182 -11.66 -11.13 3.46
CA VAL A 182 -12.96 -11.53 2.95
C VAL A 182 -14.07 -10.61 3.43
N ARG A 183 -15.25 -10.70 2.81
CA ARG A 183 -16.47 -10.05 3.30
C ARG A 183 -17.51 -11.09 3.67
N ARG A 184 -18.16 -10.88 4.82
CA ARG A 184 -19.36 -11.58 5.22
C ARG A 184 -20.45 -10.57 5.51
N ASN A 185 -21.57 -10.65 4.80
CA ASN A 185 -22.68 -9.68 4.91
C ASN A 185 -22.20 -8.21 4.78
N GLY A 186 -21.25 -7.94 3.86
CA GLY A 186 -20.68 -6.63 3.63
C GLY A 186 -19.59 -6.18 4.62
N ARG A 187 -19.44 -6.87 5.76
CA ARG A 187 -18.38 -6.57 6.75
C ARG A 187 -17.05 -7.20 6.34
N LEU A 188 -15.97 -6.47 6.52
CA LEU A 188 -14.62 -6.94 6.26
C LEU A 188 -14.16 -7.86 7.41
N MET A 189 -13.55 -8.99 7.04
CA MET A 189 -13.04 -9.99 7.97
C MET A 189 -11.72 -10.56 7.47
N VAL A 190 -10.99 -11.18 8.37
CA VAL A 190 -9.81 -12.01 8.09
C VAL A 190 -10.25 -13.47 8.19
N LEU A 191 -10.04 -14.23 7.14
CA LEU A 191 -10.16 -15.69 7.10
C LEU A 191 -8.80 -16.29 7.50
N THR A 192 -8.81 -17.23 8.43
CA THR A 192 -7.61 -17.90 8.95
C THR A 192 -7.96 -19.30 9.45
N ALA A 193 -7.01 -20.04 10.00
CA ALA A 193 -7.25 -21.37 10.54
C ALA A 193 -8.14 -21.35 11.80
N GLY A 194 -9.01 -22.36 11.93
CA GLY A 194 -9.88 -22.53 13.08
C GLY A 194 -9.14 -22.80 14.38
N HIS A 195 -8.07 -23.59 14.34
CA HIS A 195 -7.28 -23.86 15.53
C HIS A 195 -6.61 -22.58 16.10
N CYS A 196 -6.33 -21.57 15.26
CA CYS A 196 -5.91 -20.24 15.72
C CYS A 196 -7.04 -19.53 16.43
N THR A 197 -8.22 -19.46 15.81
CA THR A 197 -9.38 -18.71 16.33
C THR A 197 -10.02 -19.36 17.56
N ASN A 198 -9.84 -20.66 17.79
CA ASN A 198 -10.27 -21.35 19.01
C ASN A 198 -9.69 -20.74 20.30
N LEU A 199 -8.58 -20.02 20.20
CA LEU A 199 -7.97 -19.32 21.33
C LEU A 199 -8.76 -18.06 21.73
N GLY A 200 -9.72 -17.61 20.92
CA GLY A 200 -10.51 -16.40 21.19
C GLY A 200 -9.68 -15.12 21.24
N GLY A 201 -10.14 -14.14 22.01
CA GLY A 201 -9.42 -12.90 22.26
C GLY A 201 -9.46 -11.87 21.11
N THR A 202 -8.69 -10.79 21.31
CA THR A 202 -8.53 -9.74 20.30
C THR A 202 -7.28 -10.00 19.47
N TRP A 203 -7.45 -10.00 18.16
CA TRP A 203 -6.37 -10.27 17.21
C TRP A 203 -5.84 -8.99 16.57
N TYR A 204 -4.53 -8.84 16.57
CA TYR A 204 -3.81 -7.69 16.03
C TYR A 204 -3.07 -8.07 14.73
N PRO A 205 -2.84 -7.08 13.81
CA PRO A 205 -2.96 -5.62 14.00
C PRO A 205 -4.37 -5.04 13.80
N MET A 206 -5.37 -5.81 13.32
CA MET A 206 -6.70 -5.28 13.00
C MET A 206 -7.56 -4.93 14.23
N GLY A 207 -7.21 -5.41 15.43
CA GLY A 207 -8.01 -5.19 16.64
C GLY A 207 -9.35 -5.93 16.64
N GLY A 208 -9.44 -7.03 15.88
CA GLY A 208 -10.67 -7.77 15.64
C GLY A 208 -10.94 -8.85 16.66
N GLN A 209 -12.22 -9.17 16.84
CA GLN A 209 -12.69 -10.30 17.66
C GLN A 209 -13.01 -11.50 16.76
N VAL A 210 -12.87 -12.72 17.31
CA VAL A 210 -13.29 -13.93 16.63
C VAL A 210 -14.80 -13.89 16.41
N VAL A 211 -15.25 -14.12 15.17
CA VAL A 211 -16.65 -14.13 14.75
C VAL A 211 -17.15 -15.57 14.54
N ALA A 212 -16.26 -16.43 14.05
CA ALA A 212 -16.55 -17.85 13.87
C ALA A 212 -15.23 -18.64 14.04
N SER A 213 -15.36 -19.86 14.56
CA SER A 213 -14.25 -20.78 14.74
C SER A 213 -14.77 -22.20 14.69
N TYR A 214 -14.16 -23.03 13.86
CA TYR A 214 -14.50 -24.45 13.78
C TYR A 214 -13.22 -25.28 13.58
N SER A 215 -12.79 -25.91 14.66
CA SER A 215 -11.70 -26.88 14.69
C SER A 215 -11.83 -27.69 16.02
N PRO A 216 -11.65 -29.02 16.05
CA PRO A 216 -11.41 -29.92 14.93
C PRO A 216 -12.66 -30.25 14.11
N GLY A 217 -12.51 -31.07 13.09
CA GLY A 217 -13.54 -31.45 12.11
C GLY A 217 -13.29 -30.75 10.79
N ALA A 218 -13.40 -29.45 10.75
CA ALA A 218 -12.81 -28.54 9.77
C ALA A 218 -11.64 -27.78 10.44
N ASP A 219 -11.04 -26.79 9.74
CA ASP A 219 -10.05 -25.88 10.34
C ASP A 219 -10.21 -24.49 9.74
N GLU A 220 -11.29 -23.83 10.10
CA GLU A 220 -11.71 -22.56 9.53
C GLU A 220 -12.08 -21.54 10.61
N GLY A 221 -11.62 -20.32 10.45
CA GLY A 221 -11.84 -19.26 11.40
C GLY A 221 -12.01 -17.89 10.78
N LEU A 222 -12.88 -17.07 11.36
CA LEU A 222 -13.13 -15.70 10.96
C LEU A 222 -12.89 -14.75 12.12
N ILE A 223 -12.14 -13.70 11.83
CA ILE A 223 -11.87 -12.58 12.74
C ILE A 223 -12.43 -11.32 12.11
N ASP A 224 -13.18 -10.53 12.87
CA ASP A 224 -13.66 -9.22 12.43
C ASP A 224 -12.48 -8.29 12.09
N ASN A 225 -12.62 -7.47 11.04
CA ASN A 225 -11.61 -6.48 10.71
C ASN A 225 -12.18 -5.06 10.82
N PRO A 226 -12.25 -4.49 12.05
CA PRO A 226 -12.77 -3.15 12.27
C PRO A 226 -11.87 -2.04 11.73
N SER A 227 -10.64 -2.34 11.29
CA SER A 227 -9.75 -1.35 10.68
C SER A 227 -10.34 -0.74 9.40
N GLY A 228 -11.31 -1.44 8.78
CA GLY A 228 -11.94 -1.03 7.52
C GLY A 228 -11.02 -1.18 6.30
N SER A 229 -9.85 -1.78 6.47
CA SER A 229 -8.87 -1.98 5.41
C SER A 229 -8.37 -3.41 5.36
N GLY A 230 -8.53 -4.03 4.20
CA GLY A 230 -8.13 -5.40 3.91
C GLY A 230 -8.31 -5.65 2.41
N PRO A 231 -7.27 -5.38 1.61
CA PRO A 231 -7.33 -5.62 0.17
C PRO A 231 -7.42 -7.11 -0.13
N SER A 232 -8.00 -7.47 -1.28
CA SER A 232 -7.95 -8.83 -1.81
C SER A 232 -6.55 -9.14 -2.34
N GLN A 233 -5.55 -9.10 -1.46
CA GLN A 233 -4.14 -9.30 -1.81
C GLN A 233 -3.42 -10.17 -0.79
N VAL A 234 -2.44 -10.92 -1.28
CA VAL A 234 -1.39 -11.54 -0.48
C VAL A 234 -0.23 -10.55 -0.32
N ASN A 235 0.56 -10.66 0.73
CA ASN A 235 1.67 -9.76 1.04
C ASN A 235 2.82 -9.79 0.01
N THR A 236 2.80 -10.75 -0.92
CA THR A 236 3.64 -10.76 -2.13
C THR A 236 3.24 -9.71 -3.17
N GLY A 237 2.09 -9.04 -2.99
CA GLY A 237 1.48 -8.16 -3.98
C GLY A 237 0.51 -8.85 -4.94
N GLN A 238 0.37 -10.18 -4.86
CA GLN A 238 -0.57 -10.94 -5.69
C GLN A 238 -2.02 -10.61 -5.29
N THR A 239 -2.81 -10.17 -6.25
CA THR A 239 -4.26 -9.97 -6.08
C THR A 239 -4.98 -11.31 -6.24
N ILE A 240 -5.89 -11.61 -5.32
CA ILE A 240 -6.77 -12.78 -5.36
C ILE A 240 -8.13 -12.35 -5.92
N SER A 241 -8.55 -13.01 -6.99
CA SER A 241 -9.78 -12.67 -7.71
C SER A 241 -10.74 -13.85 -7.86
N TYR A 242 -10.26 -15.06 -7.60
CA TYR A 242 -11.01 -16.30 -7.79
C TYR A 242 -10.82 -17.24 -6.59
N ILE A 243 -11.81 -18.10 -6.41
CA ILE A 243 -11.76 -19.22 -5.46
C ILE A 243 -11.75 -20.49 -6.28
N GLY A 244 -10.73 -21.34 -6.10
CA GLY A 244 -10.55 -22.59 -6.81
C GLY A 244 -10.73 -23.81 -5.93
N GLN A 245 -10.95 -24.96 -6.57
CA GLN A 245 -10.88 -26.26 -5.92
C GLN A 245 -9.49 -26.83 -6.14
N PRO A 246 -8.77 -27.22 -5.06
CA PRO A 246 -7.44 -27.78 -5.18
C PRO A 246 -7.45 -29.08 -6.00
N THR A 247 -6.51 -29.20 -6.94
CA THR A 247 -6.40 -30.36 -7.84
C THR A 247 -5.01 -30.98 -7.69
N GLN A 248 -4.94 -32.30 -7.60
CA GLN A 248 -3.65 -33.02 -7.52
C GLN A 248 -2.73 -32.67 -8.69
N GLY A 249 -1.47 -32.35 -8.41
CA GLY A 249 -0.49 -31.88 -9.38
C GLY A 249 -0.51 -30.39 -9.65
N GLU A 250 -1.50 -29.66 -9.13
CA GLU A 250 -1.57 -28.20 -9.28
C GLU A 250 -0.44 -27.51 -8.50
N TYR A 251 0.16 -26.47 -9.12
CA TYR A 251 1.15 -25.63 -8.45
C TYR A 251 0.50 -24.77 -7.38
N VAL A 252 1.17 -24.65 -6.24
CA VAL A 252 0.71 -23.84 -5.11
C VAL A 252 1.85 -23.00 -4.55
N VAL A 253 1.54 -21.75 -4.26
CA VAL A 253 2.37 -20.81 -3.50
C VAL A 253 1.73 -20.62 -2.14
N LYS A 254 2.53 -20.73 -1.09
CA LYS A 254 2.14 -20.40 0.29
C LYS A 254 2.81 -19.09 0.70
N SER A 255 2.09 -18.25 1.43
CA SER A 255 2.68 -17.16 2.19
C SER A 255 2.32 -17.30 3.66
N GLY A 256 3.29 -17.11 4.54
CA GLY A 256 3.08 -17.24 5.97
C GLY A 256 4.04 -16.36 6.77
N SER A 257 3.65 -16.04 7.97
CA SER A 257 4.32 -15.03 8.79
C SER A 257 5.66 -15.50 9.38
N THR A 258 5.95 -16.78 9.33
CA THR A 258 7.18 -17.38 9.88
C THR A 258 8.18 -17.71 8.77
N THR A 259 7.79 -18.54 7.81
CA THR A 259 8.71 -19.00 6.76
C THR A 259 8.60 -18.20 5.45
N GLY A 260 7.74 -17.18 5.42
CA GLY A 260 7.55 -16.33 4.25
C GLY A 260 6.90 -17.07 3.08
N VAL A 261 7.42 -16.83 1.88
CA VAL A 261 6.89 -17.38 0.64
C VAL A 261 7.63 -18.66 0.27
N THR A 262 6.89 -19.74 0.14
CA THR A 262 7.37 -21.04 -0.36
C THR A 262 6.40 -21.57 -1.41
N SER A 263 6.83 -22.54 -2.22
CA SER A 263 5.99 -23.05 -3.28
C SER A 263 6.28 -24.53 -3.56
N GLY A 264 5.32 -25.18 -4.17
CA GLY A 264 5.39 -26.60 -4.52
C GLY A 264 4.20 -27.02 -5.34
N SER A 265 3.75 -28.25 -5.15
CA SER A 265 2.58 -28.82 -5.81
C SER A 265 1.67 -29.55 -4.83
N ILE A 266 0.41 -29.65 -5.20
CA ILE A 266 -0.60 -30.43 -4.48
C ILE A 266 -0.34 -31.92 -4.76
N GLU A 267 -0.10 -32.68 -3.70
CA GLU A 267 0.22 -34.12 -3.80
C GLU A 267 -1.03 -34.99 -3.63
N ALA A 268 -1.98 -34.56 -2.82
CA ALA A 268 -3.23 -35.26 -2.60
C ALA A 268 -4.34 -34.30 -2.20
N VAL A 269 -5.58 -34.70 -2.44
CA VAL A 269 -6.79 -33.96 -2.06
C VAL A 269 -7.73 -34.83 -1.21
N ASP A 270 -8.66 -34.20 -0.51
CA ASP A 270 -9.67 -34.84 0.33
C ASP A 270 -9.06 -35.75 1.42
N GLN A 271 -8.00 -35.27 2.07
CA GLN A 271 -7.27 -36.00 3.10
C GLN A 271 -7.97 -35.88 4.47
N THR A 272 -7.92 -36.96 5.23
CA THR A 272 -8.24 -36.96 6.66
C THR A 272 -6.95 -37.04 7.45
N VAL A 273 -6.68 -36.06 8.31
CA VAL A 273 -5.45 -35.99 9.09
C VAL A 273 -5.77 -35.95 10.58
N ASN A 274 -5.04 -36.78 11.34
CA ASN A 274 -5.13 -36.85 12.79
C ASN A 274 -4.04 -35.98 13.39
N PHE A 275 -4.38 -34.73 13.74
CA PHE A 275 -3.50 -33.83 14.46
C PHE A 275 -3.63 -34.04 15.98
N ASP A 276 -2.73 -33.45 16.75
CA ASP A 276 -2.82 -33.39 18.22
C ASP A 276 -4.03 -32.60 18.72
N VAL A 277 -4.50 -31.62 17.94
CA VAL A 277 -5.73 -30.85 18.19
C VAL A 277 -7.01 -31.61 17.82
N GLY A 278 -6.91 -32.78 17.19
CA GLY A 278 -8.04 -33.63 16.75
C GLY A 278 -8.03 -33.93 15.27
N VAL A 279 -9.07 -34.62 14.81
CA VAL A 279 -9.18 -35.02 13.39
C VAL A 279 -9.71 -33.88 12.56
N ILE A 280 -9.06 -33.61 11.43
CA ILE A 280 -9.52 -32.64 10.44
C ILE A 280 -9.71 -33.36 9.10
N TYR A 281 -10.84 -33.11 8.46
CA TYR A 281 -11.27 -33.76 7.23
C TYR A 281 -11.10 -32.82 6.03
N HIS A 282 -11.07 -33.40 4.83
CA HIS A 282 -11.10 -32.69 3.55
C HIS A 282 -9.91 -31.80 3.25
N LEU A 283 -8.77 -32.01 3.90
CA LEU A 283 -7.55 -31.29 3.65
C LEU A 283 -6.95 -31.65 2.27
N PHE A 284 -6.14 -30.75 1.73
CA PHE A 284 -5.23 -31.12 0.65
C PHE A 284 -3.77 -31.04 1.14
N ALA A 285 -2.99 -32.01 0.69
CA ALA A 285 -1.57 -32.15 1.03
C ALA A 285 -0.69 -31.55 -0.06
N THR A 286 0.39 -30.91 0.34
CA THR A 286 1.37 -30.28 -0.57
C THR A 286 2.79 -30.59 -0.08
N ASN A 287 3.78 -30.47 -0.96
CA ASN A 287 5.20 -30.47 -0.61
C ASN A 287 5.77 -29.07 -0.34
N VAL A 288 4.92 -28.10 -0.04
CA VAL A 288 5.33 -26.75 0.34
C VAL A 288 5.89 -26.77 1.75
N TYR A 289 7.00 -26.08 1.98
CA TYR A 289 7.56 -25.94 3.33
C TYR A 289 6.79 -24.93 4.17
N SER A 290 6.47 -25.28 5.41
CA SER A 290 5.85 -24.39 6.41
C SER A 290 6.37 -24.71 7.81
N ASP A 291 6.12 -23.80 8.76
CA ASP A 291 6.48 -23.98 10.18
C ASP A 291 5.44 -23.26 11.05
N HIS A 292 5.53 -23.47 12.37
CA HIS A 292 4.67 -22.84 13.37
C HIS A 292 4.57 -21.32 13.18
N GLY A 293 3.34 -20.80 13.20
CA GLY A 293 3.03 -19.40 12.91
C GLY A 293 2.61 -19.13 11.46
N ASP A 294 2.88 -20.05 10.52
CA ASP A 294 2.33 -19.98 9.16
C ASP A 294 0.85 -20.42 9.12
N SER A 295 0.34 -21.03 10.20
CA SER A 295 -1.07 -21.44 10.36
C SER A 295 -2.02 -20.36 9.93
N GLY A 296 -3.03 -20.73 9.13
CA GLY A 296 -4.00 -19.82 8.54
C GLY A 296 -3.53 -19.10 7.28
N GLY A 297 -2.23 -19.10 6.97
CA GLY A 297 -1.67 -18.44 5.80
C GLY A 297 -2.21 -18.98 4.47
N PRO A 298 -2.30 -18.15 3.40
CA PRO A 298 -2.92 -18.50 2.14
C PRO A 298 -2.08 -19.47 1.33
N GLY A 299 -2.72 -20.51 0.78
CA GLY A 299 -2.29 -21.29 -0.35
C GLY A 299 -3.01 -20.84 -1.61
N TYR A 300 -2.28 -20.47 -2.65
CA TYR A 300 -2.87 -19.91 -3.87
C TYR A 300 -2.08 -20.27 -5.13
N ASN A 301 -2.76 -20.18 -6.29
CA ASN A 301 -2.14 -20.30 -7.61
C ASN A 301 -2.52 -19.09 -8.46
N GLY A 302 -1.53 -18.25 -8.80
CA GLY A 302 -1.78 -16.97 -9.45
C GLY A 302 -2.81 -16.13 -8.69
N SER A 303 -3.93 -15.81 -9.30
CA SER A 303 -5.02 -15.03 -8.68
C SER A 303 -6.11 -15.89 -8.02
N THR A 304 -5.88 -17.19 -7.83
CA THR A 304 -6.87 -18.14 -7.32
C THR A 304 -6.50 -18.59 -5.89
N ALA A 305 -7.37 -18.34 -4.92
CA ALA A 305 -7.29 -18.91 -3.58
C ALA A 305 -7.58 -20.39 -3.62
N LEU A 306 -6.73 -21.23 -2.99
CA LEU A 306 -6.90 -22.67 -2.90
C LEU A 306 -7.23 -23.13 -1.48
N GLY A 307 -6.62 -22.52 -0.44
CA GLY A 307 -6.89 -22.91 0.95
C GLY A 307 -6.14 -22.07 1.97
N THR A 308 -6.45 -22.29 3.25
CA THR A 308 -5.73 -21.77 4.42
C THR A 308 -4.89 -22.88 5.06
N LEU A 309 -3.69 -22.53 5.51
CA LEU A 309 -2.73 -23.52 6.07
C LEU A 309 -3.20 -24.02 7.43
N THR A 310 -3.37 -25.33 7.54
CA THR A 310 -3.71 -26.01 8.78
C THR A 310 -2.48 -26.42 9.59
N GLY A 311 -1.53 -27.10 8.98
CA GLY A 311 -0.35 -27.62 9.64
C GLY A 311 0.38 -28.63 8.78
N GLY A 312 1.33 -29.35 9.34
CA GLY A 312 2.09 -30.33 8.59
C GLY A 312 3.29 -30.86 9.36
N ASP A 313 4.24 -31.39 8.62
CA ASP A 313 5.55 -31.81 9.11
C ASP A 313 6.68 -31.20 8.24
N THR A 314 7.88 -31.73 8.35
CA THR A 314 9.04 -31.23 7.58
C THR A 314 8.97 -31.51 6.07
N GLN A 315 8.03 -32.30 5.60
CA GLN A 315 7.90 -32.72 4.19
C GLN A 315 6.52 -32.36 3.60
N THR A 316 5.48 -32.37 4.39
CA THR A 316 4.10 -32.20 3.95
C THR A 316 3.42 -31.05 4.70
N THR A 317 2.83 -30.14 3.96
CA THR A 317 1.94 -29.08 4.50
C THR A 317 0.51 -29.34 4.05
N PHE A 318 -0.41 -29.30 5.00
CA PHE A 318 -1.84 -29.48 4.79
C PHE A 318 -2.56 -28.12 4.83
N PHE A 319 -3.53 -27.98 3.93
CA PHE A 319 -4.40 -26.80 3.85
C PHE A 319 -5.85 -27.21 3.91
N TYR A 320 -6.67 -26.37 4.54
CA TYR A 320 -8.13 -26.48 4.45
C TYR A 320 -8.62 -25.75 3.20
N PRO A 321 -9.51 -26.33 2.37
CA PRO A 321 -9.85 -25.77 1.07
C PRO A 321 -10.68 -24.48 1.15
N ALA A 322 -10.20 -23.38 0.54
CA ALA A 322 -10.85 -22.06 0.56
C ALA A 322 -12.32 -22.12 0.04
N TRP A 323 -12.60 -22.93 -0.99
CA TRP A 323 -13.96 -23.01 -1.53
C TRP A 323 -14.98 -23.52 -0.50
N ARG A 324 -14.56 -24.38 0.47
CA ARG A 324 -15.41 -24.81 1.59
C ARG A 324 -15.64 -23.66 2.53
N GLU A 325 -14.59 -23.00 3.01
CA GLU A 325 -14.67 -21.85 3.92
C GLU A 325 -15.59 -20.75 3.37
N PHE A 326 -15.46 -20.47 2.06
CA PHE A 326 -16.30 -19.47 1.38
C PHE A 326 -17.78 -19.89 1.34
N ASN A 327 -18.05 -21.15 1.10
CA ASN A 327 -19.44 -21.68 1.09
C ASN A 327 -20.01 -21.72 2.50
N ASP A 328 -19.27 -22.25 3.48
CA ASP A 328 -19.77 -22.50 4.83
C ASP A 328 -20.12 -21.20 5.56
N TYR A 329 -19.34 -20.14 5.29
CA TYR A 329 -19.57 -18.84 5.90
C TYR A 329 -20.25 -17.81 4.98
N GLY A 330 -20.55 -18.14 3.74
CA GLY A 330 -21.13 -17.21 2.75
C GLY A 330 -20.23 -16.01 2.47
N LEU A 331 -18.95 -16.28 2.19
CA LEU A 331 -17.93 -15.26 2.00
C LEU A 331 -17.85 -14.77 0.55
N THR A 332 -17.37 -13.53 0.41
CA THR A 332 -16.95 -12.97 -0.88
C THR A 332 -15.56 -12.32 -0.73
N LEU A 333 -14.84 -12.20 -1.83
CA LEU A 333 -13.63 -11.36 -1.86
C LEU A 333 -14.02 -9.87 -1.72
N PRO A 334 -13.12 -9.02 -1.15
CA PRO A 334 -13.35 -7.58 -0.96
C PRO A 334 -13.57 -6.80 -2.25
#